data_f6e8e713422ac7aff7207eb4a377dafc
#
_entry.id   f6e8e713422ac7aff7207eb4a377dafc
#
_cell.length_a   1.000
_cell.length_b   1.000
_cell.length_c   1.000
_cell.angle_alpha   90.00
_cell.angle_beta   90.00
_cell.angle_gamma   90.00
#
_symmetry.space_group_name_H-M   'P 1'
#
loop_
_entity.id
_entity.type
_entity.pdbx_description
1 polymer ?
#
loop_
_entity_poly.entity_id
_entity_poly.type
_entity_poly.pdbx_seq_one_letter_code
_entity_poly.pdbx_strand_id
1 'polypeptide(L)'
;MEPKWWPNQPVLEVKIEGNITDREQAFGITKQMVDDIESSKYSHVIVILDLTALGQSPSGAALLAGNLPQTYKIEHLVMINAPGLFKVATMPLFHLRNKLHYVGSQSEANKKANDLLPKLRN
;
A
#
# COMPACT_ATOMS: atom_id res chain seq x y z
N MET A 1 5.06 7.14 10.17
CA MET A 1 4.46 5.94 9.58
C MET A 1 4.63 4.76 10.53
N GLU A 2 3.53 4.10 10.86
CA GLU A 2 3.56 2.93 11.76
C GLU A 2 2.84 1.77 11.08
N PRO A 3 3.59 0.80 10.54
CA PRO A 3 2.98 -0.42 10.00
C PRO A 3 2.32 -1.22 11.11
N LYS A 4 1.11 -1.72 10.84
CA LYS A 4 0.33 -2.49 11.82
C LYS A 4 -0.25 -3.73 11.16
N TRP A 5 0.13 -4.89 11.68
CA TRP A 5 -0.44 -6.16 11.24
C TRP A 5 -1.81 -6.42 11.89
N TRP A 6 -2.73 -6.98 11.11
CA TRP A 6 -3.97 -7.51 11.68
C TRP A 6 -3.63 -8.74 12.54
N PRO A 7 -4.31 -8.93 13.68
CA PRO A 7 -4.03 -10.09 14.55
C PRO A 7 -4.17 -11.41 13.80
N ASN A 8 -3.08 -12.17 13.73
CA ASN A 8 -3.03 -13.50 13.14
C ASN A 8 -3.50 -13.58 11.68
N GLN A 9 -3.41 -12.48 10.94
CA GLN A 9 -3.83 -12.41 9.54
C GLN A 9 -2.76 -11.73 8.69
N PRO A 10 -2.61 -12.16 7.42
CA PRO A 10 -1.59 -11.58 6.53
C PRO A 10 -2.04 -10.24 5.92
N VAL A 11 -2.43 -9.30 6.75
CA VAL A 11 -2.85 -7.97 6.34
C VAL A 11 -2.01 -6.94 7.09
N LEU A 12 -1.27 -6.12 6.35
CA LEU A 12 -0.46 -5.04 6.89
C LEU A 12 -1.12 -3.70 6.55
N GLU A 13 -1.46 -2.92 7.57
CA GLU A 13 -1.98 -1.56 7.39
C GLU A 13 -0.86 -0.56 7.59
N VAL A 14 -0.75 0.39 6.66
CA VAL A 14 0.22 1.47 6.75
C VAL A 14 -0.49 2.79 6.47
N LYS A 15 -0.40 3.73 7.41
CA LYS A 15 -0.95 5.07 7.25
C LYS A 15 0.19 6.02 6.92
N ILE A 16 0.10 6.69 5.78
CA ILE A 16 1.11 7.64 5.33
C ILE A 16 0.59 9.05 5.54
N GLU A 17 1.31 9.84 6.33
CA GLU A 17 0.92 11.18 6.72
C GLU A 17 1.96 12.20 6.27
N GLY A 18 1.51 13.45 6.09
CA GLY A 18 2.39 14.57 5.81
C GLY A 18 2.80 14.66 4.35
N ASN A 19 3.77 15.53 4.08
CA ASN A 19 4.25 15.78 2.73
C ASN A 19 5.50 14.96 2.43
N ILE A 20 5.50 14.30 1.29
CA ILE A 20 6.68 13.63 0.77
C ILE A 20 7.36 14.63 -0.16
N THR A 21 8.58 15.05 0.18
CA THR A 21 9.27 16.14 -0.52
C THR A 21 10.43 15.67 -1.37
N ASP A 22 10.95 14.47 -1.14
CA ASP A 22 12.06 13.96 -1.93
C ASP A 22 12.00 12.43 -2.07
N ARG A 23 12.84 11.93 -2.99
CA ARG A 23 12.89 10.50 -3.31
C ARG A 23 13.38 9.65 -2.14
N GLU A 24 14.31 10.16 -1.35
CA GLU A 24 14.84 9.41 -0.21
C GLU A 24 13.77 9.14 0.83
N GLN A 25 12.90 10.11 1.08
CA GLN A 25 11.78 9.97 2.00
C GLN A 25 10.80 8.90 1.49
N ALA A 26 10.44 8.96 0.21
CA ALA A 26 9.55 7.97 -0.40
C ALA A 26 10.16 6.58 -0.36
N PHE A 27 11.45 6.48 -0.70
CA PHE A 27 12.18 5.20 -0.69
C PHE A 27 12.25 4.62 0.72
N GLY A 28 12.49 5.46 1.74
CA GLY A 28 12.55 5.02 3.13
C GLY A 28 11.23 4.42 3.62
N ILE A 29 10.10 5.03 3.25
CA ILE A 29 8.78 4.51 3.56
C ILE A 29 8.57 3.12 2.93
N THR A 30 8.88 3.00 1.64
CA THR A 30 8.74 1.75 0.91
C THR A 30 9.64 0.66 1.47
N LYS A 31 10.90 1.01 1.77
CA LYS A 31 11.87 0.05 2.31
C LYS A 31 11.40 -0.51 3.65
N GLN A 32 10.86 0.34 4.52
CA GLN A 32 10.35 -0.12 5.80
C GLN A 32 9.21 -1.12 5.62
N MET A 33 8.27 -0.83 4.70
CA MET A 33 7.18 -1.75 4.40
C MET A 33 7.69 -3.09 3.87
N VAL A 34 8.63 -3.05 2.93
CA VAL A 34 9.19 -4.26 2.33
C VAL A 34 9.93 -5.09 3.39
N ASP A 35 10.72 -4.44 4.24
CA ASP A 35 11.46 -5.13 5.31
C ASP A 35 10.49 -5.83 6.27
N ASP A 36 9.40 -5.16 6.66
CA ASP A 36 8.39 -5.75 7.54
C ASP A 36 7.71 -6.96 6.88
N ILE A 37 7.39 -6.87 5.59
CA ILE A 37 6.75 -7.95 4.86
C ILE A 37 7.71 -9.13 4.68
N GLU A 38 8.95 -8.86 4.27
CA GLU A 38 9.94 -9.92 4.04
C GLU A 38 10.32 -10.66 5.33
N SER A 39 10.30 -9.97 6.47
CA SER A 39 10.60 -10.59 7.75
C SER A 39 9.40 -11.30 8.39
N SER A 40 8.21 -11.18 7.79
CA SER A 40 7.02 -11.83 8.33
C SER A 40 7.00 -13.32 8.02
N LYS A 41 6.16 -14.07 8.74
CA LYS A 41 5.96 -15.50 8.53
C LYS A 41 5.09 -15.83 7.32
N TYR A 42 4.44 -14.81 6.72
CA TYR A 42 3.49 -15.03 5.63
C TYR A 42 4.19 -15.15 4.29
N SER A 43 3.66 -16.01 3.42
CA SER A 43 4.14 -16.16 2.03
C SER A 43 3.50 -15.12 1.11
N HIS A 44 2.25 -14.76 1.38
CA HIS A 44 1.49 -13.77 0.62
C HIS A 44 0.72 -12.86 1.57
N VAL A 45 0.72 -11.57 1.28
CA VAL A 45 0.09 -10.57 2.15
C VAL A 45 -0.78 -9.61 1.36
N ILE A 46 -1.73 -8.98 2.07
CA ILE A 46 -2.50 -7.85 1.60
C ILE A 46 -1.94 -6.63 2.31
N VAL A 47 -1.65 -5.56 1.56
CA VAL A 47 -1.21 -4.30 2.13
C VAL A 47 -2.31 -3.27 1.96
N ILE A 48 -2.70 -2.61 3.06
CA ILE A 48 -3.65 -1.50 3.03
C ILE A 48 -2.85 -0.21 3.24
N LEU A 49 -2.85 0.66 2.24
CA LEU A 49 -2.22 1.98 2.33
C LEU A 49 -3.29 3.03 2.55
N ASP A 50 -3.28 3.66 3.71
CA ASP A 50 -4.18 4.78 3.98
C ASP A 50 -3.48 6.08 3.58
N LEU A 51 -3.97 6.68 2.49
CA LEU A 51 -3.40 7.90 1.92
C LEU A 51 -4.24 9.13 2.24
N THR A 52 -5.23 9.00 3.14
CA THR A 52 -6.14 10.09 3.50
C THR A 52 -5.41 11.32 4.02
N ALA A 53 -4.37 11.12 4.82
CA ALA A 53 -3.59 12.21 5.42
C ALA A 53 -2.32 12.57 4.65
N LEU A 54 -2.18 12.04 3.44
CA LEU A 54 -1.06 12.39 2.57
C LEU A 54 -1.20 13.84 2.10
N GLY A 55 -0.12 14.60 2.18
CA GLY A 55 -0.14 16.00 1.76
C GLY A 55 -0.47 16.20 0.29
N GLN A 56 -0.98 17.38 -0.03
CA GLN A 56 -1.53 17.71 -1.34
C GLN A 56 -0.48 17.99 -2.42
N SER A 57 0.80 17.74 -2.16
CA SER A 57 1.85 17.99 -3.15
C SER A 57 1.76 16.97 -4.31
N PRO A 58 1.53 17.46 -5.56
CA PRO A 58 1.52 16.54 -6.71
C PRO A 58 2.84 15.79 -6.89
N SER A 59 3.97 16.45 -6.63
CA SER A 59 5.27 15.81 -6.72
C SER A 59 5.45 14.73 -5.65
N GLY A 60 4.93 14.96 -4.44
CA GLY A 60 4.98 13.96 -3.37
C GLY A 60 4.18 12.72 -3.72
N ALA A 61 2.97 12.89 -4.27
CA ALA A 61 2.15 11.77 -4.71
C ALA A 61 2.86 10.97 -5.81
N ALA A 62 3.49 11.65 -6.78
CA ALA A 62 4.22 11.00 -7.85
C ALA A 62 5.44 10.23 -7.33
N LEU A 63 6.18 10.80 -6.38
CA LEU A 63 7.33 10.14 -5.77
C LEU A 63 6.92 8.86 -5.06
N LEU A 64 5.86 8.91 -4.28
CA LEU A 64 5.36 7.73 -3.57
C LEU A 64 4.87 6.67 -4.55
N ALA A 65 4.12 7.07 -5.58
CA ALA A 65 3.61 6.14 -6.58
C ALA A 65 4.73 5.44 -7.34
N GLY A 66 5.82 6.17 -7.64
CA GLY A 66 6.99 5.62 -8.32
C GLY A 66 7.82 4.69 -7.45
N ASN A 67 7.57 4.68 -6.14
CA ASN A 67 8.31 3.87 -5.17
C ASN A 67 7.40 2.92 -4.38
N LEU A 68 6.30 2.47 -4.98
CA LEU A 68 5.43 1.51 -4.31
C LEU A 68 6.19 0.22 -3.96
N PRO A 69 5.84 -0.41 -2.83
CA PRO A 69 6.54 -1.62 -2.42
C PRO A 69 6.35 -2.74 -3.45
N GLN A 70 7.46 -3.35 -3.85
CA GLN A 70 7.47 -4.43 -4.83
C GLN A 70 8.19 -5.63 -4.26
N THR A 71 7.42 -6.58 -3.81
CA THR A 71 7.92 -7.88 -3.37
C THR A 71 6.92 -8.93 -3.82
N TYR A 72 7.39 -10.15 -4.09
CA TYR A 72 6.55 -11.27 -4.49
C TYR A 72 5.50 -11.61 -3.45
N LYS A 73 5.72 -11.22 -2.21
CA LYS A 73 4.79 -11.50 -1.12
C LYS A 73 3.53 -10.64 -1.17
N ILE A 74 3.56 -9.49 -1.83
CA ILE A 74 2.36 -8.63 -1.92
C ILE A 74 1.44 -9.17 -3.00
N GLU A 75 0.33 -9.75 -2.56
CA GLU A 75 -0.69 -10.28 -3.46
C GLU A 75 -1.70 -9.20 -3.87
N HIS A 76 -2.06 -8.31 -2.93
CA HIS A 76 -3.00 -7.22 -3.17
C HIS A 76 -2.58 -5.96 -2.43
N LEU A 77 -2.79 -4.82 -3.08
CA LEU A 77 -2.52 -3.51 -2.52
C LEU A 77 -3.83 -2.71 -2.53
N VAL A 78 -4.38 -2.43 -1.36
CA VAL A 78 -5.63 -1.68 -1.19
C VAL A 78 -5.27 -0.27 -0.74
N MET A 79 -5.69 0.73 -1.53
CA MET A 79 -5.35 2.13 -1.26
C MET A 79 -6.59 2.93 -0.90
N ILE A 80 -6.55 3.58 0.27
CA ILE A 80 -7.66 4.40 0.77
C ILE A 80 -7.42 5.85 0.37
N ASN A 81 -8.41 6.44 -0.32
CA ASN A 81 -8.40 7.85 -0.71
C ASN A 81 -7.15 8.26 -1.49
N ALA A 82 -6.72 7.41 -2.42
CA ALA A 82 -5.58 7.73 -3.27
C ALA A 82 -5.85 8.99 -4.09
N PRO A 83 -4.94 9.99 -4.09
CA PRO A 83 -5.09 11.16 -4.94
C PRO A 83 -5.19 10.76 -6.42
N GLY A 84 -5.92 11.56 -7.22
CA GLY A 84 -6.08 11.27 -8.65
C GLY A 84 -4.76 11.12 -9.39
N LEU A 85 -3.79 11.98 -9.08
CA LEU A 85 -2.45 11.90 -9.68
C LEU A 85 -1.75 10.61 -9.29
N PHE A 86 -1.94 10.14 -8.06
CA PHE A 86 -1.39 8.86 -7.60
C PHE A 86 -1.96 7.70 -8.42
N LYS A 87 -3.27 7.71 -8.68
CA LYS A 87 -3.91 6.68 -9.51
C LYS A 87 -3.31 6.64 -10.92
N VAL A 88 -3.15 7.82 -11.55
CA VAL A 88 -2.56 7.90 -12.88
C VAL A 88 -1.12 7.40 -12.88
N ALA A 89 -0.33 7.78 -11.88
CA ALA A 89 1.07 7.40 -11.80
C ALA A 89 1.26 5.88 -11.53
N THR A 90 0.26 5.21 -10.94
CA THR A 90 0.34 3.77 -10.70
C THR A 90 -0.19 2.92 -11.86
N MET A 91 -0.88 3.52 -12.84
CA MET A 91 -1.42 2.79 -13.97
C MET A 91 -0.39 1.99 -14.79
N PRO A 92 0.86 2.49 -14.98
CA PRO A 92 1.86 1.73 -15.75
C PRO A 92 2.41 0.49 -15.03
N LEU A 93 2.06 0.25 -13.77
CA LEU A 93 2.55 -0.90 -13.02
C LEU A 93 1.77 -2.16 -13.41
N PHE A 94 2.01 -2.66 -14.62
CA PHE A 94 1.26 -3.77 -15.21
C PHE A 94 1.26 -5.04 -14.36
N HIS A 95 2.38 -5.36 -13.73
CA HIS A 95 2.49 -6.55 -12.90
C HIS A 95 1.65 -6.47 -11.62
N LEU A 96 1.26 -5.24 -11.21
CA LEU A 96 0.40 -5.01 -10.06
C LEU A 96 -1.03 -4.62 -10.46
N ARG A 97 -1.31 -4.46 -11.76
CA ARG A 97 -2.57 -3.91 -12.26
C ARG A 97 -3.81 -4.60 -11.70
N ASN A 98 -3.82 -5.93 -11.70
CA ASN A 98 -4.96 -6.72 -11.21
C ASN A 98 -4.95 -6.87 -9.68
N LYS A 99 -3.93 -6.34 -9.02
CA LYS A 99 -3.74 -6.43 -7.57
C LYS A 99 -3.91 -5.09 -6.88
N LEU A 100 -4.16 -4.02 -7.64
CA LEU A 100 -4.37 -2.68 -7.11
C LEU A 100 -5.86 -2.44 -6.93
N HIS A 101 -6.26 -1.99 -5.74
CA HIS A 101 -7.65 -1.71 -5.40
C HIS A 101 -7.73 -0.32 -4.79
N TYR A 102 -8.68 0.49 -5.26
CA TYR A 102 -8.88 1.85 -4.77
C TYR A 102 -10.22 1.93 -4.04
N VAL A 103 -10.19 2.38 -2.80
CA VAL A 103 -11.38 2.49 -1.95
C VAL A 103 -11.46 3.88 -1.33
N GLY A 104 -12.64 4.24 -0.83
CA GLY A 104 -12.90 5.59 -0.32
C GLY A 104 -12.92 5.69 1.21
N SER A 105 -12.78 4.58 1.95
CA SER A 105 -12.83 4.61 3.40
C SER A 105 -12.14 3.40 4.02
N GLN A 106 -11.86 3.50 5.31
CA GLN A 106 -11.31 2.37 6.08
C GLN A 106 -12.29 1.19 6.09
N SER A 107 -13.59 1.47 6.19
CA SER A 107 -14.62 0.43 6.17
C SER A 107 -14.60 -0.36 4.87
N GLU A 108 -14.50 0.34 3.73
CA GLU A 108 -14.40 -0.32 2.43
C GLU A 108 -13.11 -1.12 2.29
N ALA A 109 -11.99 -0.60 2.83
CA ALA A 109 -10.71 -1.30 2.81
C ALA A 109 -10.78 -2.59 3.61
N ASN A 110 -11.38 -2.55 4.80
CA ASN A 110 -11.54 -3.72 5.65
C ASN A 110 -12.40 -4.78 4.96
N LYS A 111 -13.50 -4.37 4.35
CA LYS A 111 -14.37 -5.27 3.60
C LYS A 111 -13.63 -5.91 2.45
N LYS A 112 -12.88 -5.11 1.69
CA LYS A 112 -12.10 -5.61 0.55
C LYS A 112 -11.05 -6.62 1.00
N ALA A 113 -10.32 -6.32 2.07
CA ALA A 113 -9.31 -7.23 2.61
C ALA A 113 -9.95 -8.55 3.07
N ASN A 114 -11.08 -8.48 3.75
CA ASN A 114 -11.80 -9.69 4.18
C ASN A 114 -12.28 -10.53 3.00
N ASP A 115 -12.68 -9.89 1.90
CA ASP A 115 -13.09 -10.60 0.68
C ASP A 115 -11.89 -11.27 -0.01
N LEU A 116 -10.70 -10.68 0.10
CA LEU A 116 -9.50 -11.18 -0.56
C LEU A 116 -8.76 -12.24 0.26
N LEU A 117 -8.88 -12.21 1.59
CA LEU A 117 -8.17 -13.14 2.47
C LEU A 117 -8.34 -14.61 2.09
N PRO A 118 -9.58 -15.11 1.81
CA PRO A 118 -9.74 -16.53 1.45
C PRO A 118 -9.08 -16.91 0.14
N LYS A 119 -8.72 -15.93 -0.69
CA LYS A 119 -8.12 -16.14 -2.01
C LYS A 119 -6.59 -16.12 -1.98
N LEU A 120 -5.99 -15.82 -0.83
CA LEU A 120 -4.54 -15.83 -0.71
C LEU A 120 -4.02 -17.26 -0.71
N ARG A 121 -2.81 -17.42 -1.26
CA ARG A 121 -2.16 -18.74 -1.41
C ARG A 121 -1.24 -19.07 -0.25
N ASN A 122 -1.59 -18.68 0.93
CA ASN A 122 -0.83 -19.03 2.14
C ASN A 122 -1.09 -20.44 2.59
#